data_dc9a2e0b5056648bd9d8ed730b954d9a
#
_entry.id   dc9a2e0b5056648bd9d8ed730b954d9a
#
_cell.length_a   1.000
_cell.length_b   1.000
_cell.length_c   1.000
_cell.angle_alpha   90.00
_cell.angle_beta   90.00
_cell.angle_gamma   90.00
#
_symmetry.space_group_name_H-M   'P 1'
#
loop_
_entity.id
_entity.type
_entity.pdbx_description
1 polymer ?
#
loop_
_entity_poly.entity_id
_entity_poly.type
_entity_poly.pdbx_seq_one_letter_code
_entity_poly.pdbx_strand_id
1 'polypeptide(L)'
;MSNMAVLGNYDSIFGFTAVGIAVYPVNNKEEAIKLLKHLEKERIEVIFITEQLAGELTEKIMDIREKTDIAVILIPGLHGNTGEGIANTKRMVERAVGSDILFS
;
A
#
# COMPACT_ATOMS: atom_id res chain seq x y z
N MET A 1 9.91 -7.63 -9.42
CA MET A 1 9.57 -7.08 -8.13
C MET A 1 8.21 -6.50 -8.03
N SER A 2 7.31 -7.12 -8.68
CA SER A 2 5.98 -6.58 -8.84
C SER A 2 4.96 -7.19 -7.90
N ASN A 3 5.42 -7.85 -6.85
CA ASN A 3 4.51 -8.51 -5.91
C ASN A 3 4.00 -7.58 -4.82
N MET A 4 4.33 -6.29 -4.92
CA MET A 4 3.90 -5.30 -3.95
C MET A 4 3.19 -4.15 -4.64
N ALA A 5 2.14 -3.66 -3.99
CA ALA A 5 1.37 -2.54 -4.49
C ALA A 5 1.14 -1.54 -3.37
N VAL A 6 0.97 -0.28 -3.70
CA VAL A 6 0.64 0.76 -2.73
C VAL A 6 -0.54 1.57 -3.24
N LEU A 7 -1.52 1.77 -2.36
CA LEU A 7 -2.74 2.53 -2.64
C LEU A 7 -2.85 3.73 -1.71
N GLY A 8 -3.30 4.83 -2.25
CA GLY A 8 -3.56 6.03 -1.47
C GLY A 8 -3.65 7.24 -2.38
N ASN A 9 -3.75 8.42 -1.79
CA ASN A 9 -3.72 9.64 -2.58
C ASN A 9 -2.31 9.86 -3.13
N TYR A 10 -2.23 10.47 -4.30
CA TYR A 10 -0.97 10.63 -5.02
C TYR A 10 0.17 11.19 -4.16
N ASP A 11 -0.11 12.27 -3.42
CA ASP A 11 0.92 12.93 -2.62
C ASP A 11 1.51 12.02 -1.54
N SER A 12 0.72 11.09 -1.04
CA SER A 12 1.19 10.18 0.00
C SER A 12 2.02 9.02 -0.53
N ILE A 13 1.78 8.60 -1.76
CA ILE A 13 2.35 7.34 -2.25
C ILE A 13 3.38 7.47 -3.36
N PHE A 14 3.53 8.64 -3.98
CA PHE A 14 4.41 8.73 -5.14
C PHE A 14 5.89 8.42 -4.81
N GLY A 15 6.31 8.60 -3.57
CA GLY A 15 7.66 8.26 -3.15
C GLY A 15 8.00 6.78 -3.27
N PHE A 16 6.97 5.92 -3.29
CA PHE A 16 7.18 4.49 -3.43
C PHE A 16 7.72 4.09 -4.81
N THR A 17 7.57 4.97 -5.80
CA THR A 17 8.13 4.68 -7.14
C THR A 17 9.63 4.52 -7.09
N ALA A 18 10.28 5.19 -6.14
CA ALA A 18 11.74 5.13 -6.00
C ALA A 18 12.25 3.75 -5.58
N VAL A 19 11.39 2.91 -5.02
CA VAL A 19 11.78 1.57 -4.58
C VAL A 19 11.17 0.46 -5.44
N GLY A 20 10.58 0.82 -6.58
CA GLY A 20 10.11 -0.16 -7.55
C GLY A 20 8.77 -0.83 -7.22
N ILE A 21 8.01 -0.27 -6.30
CA ILE A 21 6.69 -0.80 -5.96
C ILE A 21 5.65 -0.21 -6.91
N ALA A 22 4.70 -1.03 -7.34
CA ALA A 22 3.61 -0.56 -8.19
C ALA A 22 2.74 0.43 -7.42
N VAL A 23 2.57 1.62 -7.97
CA VAL A 23 1.88 2.74 -7.31
C VAL A 23 0.52 2.94 -7.94
N TYR A 24 -0.52 2.94 -7.11
CA TYR A 24 -1.90 3.10 -7.57
C TYR A 24 -2.58 4.26 -6.86
N PRO A 25 -2.51 5.47 -7.42
CA PRO A 25 -3.23 6.60 -6.84
C PRO A 25 -4.73 6.39 -6.97
N VAL A 26 -5.46 6.54 -5.87
CA VAL A 26 -6.91 6.44 -5.87
C VAL A 26 -7.49 7.66 -5.15
N ASN A 27 -8.64 8.11 -5.62
CA ASN A 27 -9.25 9.33 -5.11
C ASN A 27 -10.45 9.07 -4.19
N ASN A 28 -10.99 7.86 -4.21
CA ASN A 28 -12.16 7.56 -3.42
C ASN A 28 -12.25 6.07 -3.12
N LYS A 29 -13.19 5.74 -2.25
CA LYS A 29 -13.42 4.37 -1.79
C LYS A 29 -13.79 3.43 -2.93
N GLU A 30 -14.60 3.88 -3.86
CA GLU A 30 -15.08 3.05 -4.95
C GLU A 30 -13.95 2.62 -5.87
N GLU A 31 -13.06 3.54 -6.22
CA GLU A 31 -11.88 3.23 -7.02
C GLU A 31 -10.99 2.24 -6.29
N ALA A 32 -10.81 2.45 -4.98
CA ALA A 32 -9.96 1.58 -4.17
C ALA A 32 -10.50 0.15 -4.12
N ILE A 33 -11.81 0.00 -3.95
CA ILE A 33 -12.42 -1.33 -3.90
C ILE A 33 -12.25 -2.08 -5.22
N LYS A 34 -12.47 -1.39 -6.34
CA LYS A 34 -12.27 -2.00 -7.65
C LYS A 34 -10.82 -2.45 -7.84
N LEU A 35 -9.90 -1.61 -7.43
CA LEU A 35 -8.48 -1.93 -7.55
C LEU A 35 -8.10 -3.11 -6.66
N LEU A 36 -8.58 -3.14 -5.43
CA LEU A 36 -8.29 -4.25 -4.54
C LEU A 36 -8.81 -5.57 -5.09
N LYS A 37 -10.00 -5.57 -5.68
CA LYS A 37 -10.55 -6.77 -6.34
C LYS A 37 -9.65 -7.22 -7.49
N HIS A 38 -9.12 -6.28 -8.24
CA HIS A 38 -8.21 -6.58 -9.33
C HIS A 38 -6.90 -7.18 -8.80
N LEU A 39 -6.35 -6.58 -7.75
CA LEU A 39 -5.09 -7.04 -7.16
C LEU A 39 -5.22 -8.42 -6.52
N GLU A 40 -6.38 -8.77 -6.00
CA GLU A 40 -6.61 -10.11 -5.46
C GLU A 40 -6.49 -11.19 -6.52
N LYS A 41 -6.77 -10.85 -7.77
CA LYS A 41 -6.66 -11.79 -8.90
C LYS A 41 -5.25 -11.88 -9.44
N GLU A 42 -4.41 -10.94 -9.10
CA GLU A 42 -3.01 -10.93 -9.47
C GLU A 42 -2.22 -11.66 -8.37
N ARG A 43 -0.96 -11.90 -8.60
CA ARG A 43 -0.12 -12.54 -7.59
C ARG A 43 0.55 -11.51 -6.69
N ILE A 44 -0.25 -10.61 -6.13
CA ILE A 44 0.25 -9.60 -5.21
C ILE A 44 0.41 -10.25 -3.83
N GLU A 45 1.54 -10.02 -3.21
CA GLU A 45 1.84 -10.57 -1.88
C GLU A 45 1.68 -9.54 -0.77
N VAL A 46 1.94 -8.27 -1.09
CA VAL A 46 1.88 -7.19 -0.09
C VAL A 46 1.15 -6.00 -0.67
N ILE A 47 0.20 -5.47 0.09
CA ILE A 47 -0.51 -4.24 -0.26
C ILE A 47 -0.29 -3.23 0.84
N PHE A 48 0.29 -2.07 0.49
CA PHE A 48 0.41 -0.94 1.40
C PHE A 48 -0.76 0.00 1.15
N ILE A 49 -1.44 0.42 2.20
CA ILE A 49 -2.59 1.32 2.10
C ILE A 49 -2.39 2.45 3.10
N THR A 50 -2.63 3.69 2.68
CA THR A 50 -2.55 4.82 3.61
C THR A 50 -3.63 4.65 4.69
N GLU A 51 -3.32 5.06 5.91
CA GLU A 51 -4.26 4.94 7.04
C GLU A 51 -5.58 5.62 6.79
N GLN A 52 -5.56 6.76 6.13
CA GLN A 52 -6.79 7.50 5.80
C GLN A 52 -7.70 6.68 4.88
N LEU A 53 -7.13 6.12 3.84
CA LEU A 53 -7.90 5.30 2.92
C LEU A 53 -8.35 4.00 3.60
N ALA A 54 -7.49 3.41 4.40
CA ALA A 54 -7.81 2.17 5.11
C ALA A 54 -9.00 2.33 6.04
N GLY A 55 -9.16 3.51 6.65
CA GLY A 55 -10.31 3.79 7.50
C GLY A 55 -11.64 3.68 6.78
N GLU A 56 -11.65 3.91 5.48
CA GLU A 56 -12.84 3.78 4.65
C GLU A 56 -13.03 2.37 4.08
N LEU A 57 -12.02 1.52 4.25
CA LEU A 57 -11.98 0.19 3.63
C LEU A 57 -11.89 -0.93 4.66
N THR A 58 -12.28 -0.68 5.89
CA THR A 58 -12.11 -1.62 6.99
C THR A 58 -12.67 -3.01 6.66
N GLU A 59 -13.90 -3.07 6.16
CA GLU A 59 -14.52 -4.35 5.83
C GLU A 59 -13.79 -5.09 4.71
N LYS A 60 -13.39 -4.35 3.68
CA LYS A 60 -12.66 -4.96 2.56
C LYS A 60 -11.30 -5.47 3.00
N ILE A 61 -10.60 -4.72 3.84
CA ILE A 61 -9.30 -5.13 4.36
C ILE A 61 -9.43 -6.40 5.21
N MET A 62 -10.44 -6.45 6.07
CA MET A 62 -10.67 -7.65 6.87
C MET A 62 -10.97 -8.86 5.99
N ASP A 63 -11.76 -8.65 4.95
CA ASP A 63 -12.09 -9.70 3.99
C ASP A 63 -10.82 -10.26 3.32
N ILE A 64 -9.95 -9.38 2.87
CA ILE A 64 -8.69 -9.79 2.25
C ILE A 64 -7.82 -10.57 3.24
N ARG A 65 -7.72 -10.09 4.47
CA ARG A 65 -6.91 -10.75 5.49
C ARG A 65 -7.43 -12.13 5.86
N GLU A 66 -8.74 -12.32 5.84
CA GLU A 66 -9.34 -13.59 6.19
C GLU A 66 -9.31 -14.61 5.05
N LYS A 67 -9.45 -14.14 3.81
CA LYS A 67 -9.63 -15.02 2.67
C LYS A 67 -8.38 -15.23 1.82
N THR A 68 -7.35 -14.45 2.04
CA THR A 68 -6.13 -14.53 1.23
C THR A 68 -4.89 -14.50 2.13
N ASP A 69 -3.75 -14.81 1.52
CA ASP A 69 -2.45 -14.72 2.20
C ASP A 69 -1.79 -13.36 1.96
N ILE A 70 -2.50 -12.42 1.36
CA ILE A 70 -1.95 -11.10 1.09
C ILE A 70 -1.77 -10.33 2.39
N ALA A 71 -0.56 -9.80 2.60
CA ALA A 71 -0.28 -8.95 3.73
C ALA A 71 -0.77 -7.53 3.41
N VAL A 72 -1.61 -6.97 4.27
CA VAL A 72 -2.08 -5.59 4.13
C VAL A 72 -1.44 -4.77 5.23
N ILE A 73 -0.62 -3.80 4.83
CA ILE A 73 0.16 -2.97 5.75
C ILE A 73 -0.33 -1.53 5.66
N LEU A 74 -0.67 -0.95 6.80
CA LEU A 74 -1.10 0.45 6.84
C LEU A 74 0.11 1.36 6.96
N ILE A 75 0.10 2.43 6.20
CA ILE A 75 1.16 3.43 6.22
C ILE A 75 0.57 4.81 6.51
N PRO A 76 1.31 5.69 7.19
CA PRO A 76 0.80 7.03 7.45
C PRO A 76 0.68 7.83 6.16
N GLY A 77 -0.39 8.58 6.05
CA GLY A 77 -0.56 9.50 4.94
C GLY A 77 0.27 10.76 5.17
N LEU A 78 0.56 11.45 4.08
CA LEU A 78 1.28 12.72 4.16
C LEU A 78 0.29 13.87 4.12
N HIS A 79 0.51 14.83 4.99
CA HIS A 79 -0.22 16.07 4.98
C HIS A 79 0.77 17.16 4.57
N GLY A 80 0.76 17.50 3.29
CA GLY A 80 1.67 18.49 2.75
C GLY A 80 2.91 17.87 2.11
N ASN A 81 3.56 18.67 1.29
CA ASN A 81 4.74 18.23 0.52
C ASN A 81 6.02 18.55 1.27
N THR A 82 6.42 17.70 2.19
CA THR A 82 7.73 17.84 2.81
C THR A 82 8.61 16.68 2.36
N GLY A 83 9.86 16.97 2.06
CA GLY A 83 10.81 15.93 1.71
C GLY A 83 10.99 14.92 2.82
N GLU A 84 10.80 15.35 4.05
CA GLU A 84 10.89 14.47 5.22
C GLU A 84 9.84 13.36 5.18
N GLY A 85 8.60 13.72 4.79
CA GLY A 85 7.54 12.75 4.69
C GLY A 85 7.86 11.67 3.67
N ILE A 86 8.38 12.07 2.52
CA ILE A 86 8.76 11.14 1.47
C ILE A 86 9.89 10.21 1.94
N ALA A 87 10.89 10.78 2.61
CA ALA A 87 12.00 9.99 3.13
C ALA A 87 11.56 8.97 4.16
N ASN A 88 10.62 9.35 5.03
CA ASN A 88 10.09 8.42 6.03
C ASN A 88 9.32 7.28 5.38
N THR A 89 8.51 7.60 4.37
CA THR A 89 7.77 6.59 3.63
C THR A 89 8.72 5.58 2.97
N LYS A 90 9.78 6.10 2.36
CA LYS A 90 10.77 5.24 1.73
C LYS A 90 11.43 4.29 2.73
N ARG A 91 11.79 4.79 3.91
CA ARG A 91 12.37 3.95 4.96
C ARG A 91 11.43 2.86 5.42
N MET A 92 10.14 3.17 5.56
CA MET A 92 9.15 2.19 5.95
C MET A 92 9.05 1.06 4.94
N VAL A 93 9.05 1.42 3.66
CA VAL A 93 9.01 0.43 2.59
C VAL A 93 10.27 -0.43 2.61
N GLU A 94 11.43 0.18 2.76
CA GLU A 94 12.69 -0.56 2.82
C GLU A 94 12.71 -1.55 3.97
N ARG A 95 12.18 -1.17 5.13
CA ARG A 95 12.06 -2.07 6.26
C ARG A 95 11.14 -3.23 5.98
N ALA A 96 9.98 -2.95 5.39
CA ALA A 96 9.02 -4.00 5.09
C ALA A 96 9.60 -5.02 4.10
N VAL A 97 10.29 -4.52 3.07
CA VAL A 97 10.94 -5.39 2.10
C VAL A 97 12.05 -6.20 2.75
N GLY A 98 12.86 -5.57 3.59
CA GLY A 98 13.92 -6.27 4.31
C GLY A 98 13.38 -7.34 5.24
N SER A 99 12.29 -7.05 5.94
CA SER A 99 11.67 -8.03 6.82
C SER A 99 11.11 -9.22 6.05
N ASP A 100 10.52 -8.94 4.90
CA ASP A 100 9.98 -9.99 4.04
C ASP A 100 11.09 -10.93 3.55
N ILE A 101 12.20 -10.35 3.16
CA ILE A 101 13.37 -11.13 2.72
C ILE A 101 13.89 -12.03 3.84
N LEU A 102 13.89 -11.53 5.07
CA LEU A 102 14.39 -12.28 6.22
C LEU A 102 13.51 -13.46 6.59
N PHE A 103 12.22 -13.36 6.31
CA PHE A 103 11.26 -14.39 6.70
C PHE A 103 10.74 -15.24 5.54
N SER A 104 11.19 -14.94 4.35
CA SER A 104 10.73 -15.69 3.18
C SER A 104 11.48 -16.99 2.92
#